data_ac58ef189e1cf4e4cd60ca49236c7f70
#
_entry.id   ac58ef189e1cf4e4cd60ca49236c7f70
#
_cell.length_a   1.000
_cell.length_b   1.000
_cell.length_c   1.000
_cell.angle_alpha   90.00
_cell.angle_beta   90.00
_cell.angle_gamma   90.00
#
_symmetry.space_group_name_H-M   'P 1'
#
loop_
_entity.id
_entity.type
_entity.pdbx_description
1 polymer ?
#
loop_
_entity_poly.entity_id
_entity_poly.type
_entity_poly.pdbx_seq_one_letter_code
_entity_poly.pdbx_strand_id
1 'polypeptide(L)'
;MELSNQFVLGGSICLPPKLTRSPAGVSHLRFVLEHRSLQHEAGLQRRSYVRIQVVMSGEDAPQWANELNVGMQVQVSGFLNRIEDKNGVAKLVIHAQQLVKI
;
A
#
# COMPACT_ATOMS: atom_id res chain seq x y z
N MET A 1 -9.17 9.95 23.96
CA MET A 1 -9.14 8.64 23.29
C MET A 1 -8.66 8.82 21.85
N GLU A 2 -7.66 8.07 21.47
CA GLU A 2 -7.23 8.07 20.07
C GLU A 2 -8.16 7.19 19.24
N LEU A 3 -8.45 7.66 18.04
CA LEU A 3 -9.22 6.88 17.07
C LEU A 3 -8.32 5.87 16.38
N SER A 4 -8.83 4.67 16.19
CA SER A 4 -8.07 3.64 15.48
C SER A 4 -8.02 3.95 13.96
N ASN A 5 -6.88 3.64 13.37
CA ASN A 5 -6.66 3.67 11.92
C ASN A 5 -5.71 2.54 11.58
N GLN A 6 -6.29 1.37 11.35
CA GLN A 6 -5.56 0.15 11.02
C GLN A 6 -6.16 -0.46 9.76
N PHE A 7 -5.29 -0.87 8.86
CA PHE A 7 -5.73 -1.37 7.58
C PHE A 7 -4.83 -2.53 7.16
N VAL A 8 -5.45 -3.61 6.70
CA VAL A 8 -4.74 -4.78 6.17
C VAL A 8 -5.32 -5.11 4.81
N LEU A 9 -4.46 -5.22 3.81
CA LEU A 9 -4.89 -5.54 2.46
C LEU A 9 -3.86 -6.44 1.80
N GLY A 10 -4.34 -7.56 1.25
CA GLY A 10 -3.51 -8.42 0.42
C GLY A 10 -3.76 -8.15 -1.05
N GLY A 11 -2.74 -8.33 -1.87
CA GLY A 11 -2.90 -8.14 -3.31
C GLY A 11 -1.61 -8.35 -4.07
N SER A 12 -1.64 -8.00 -5.34
CA SER A 12 -0.50 -8.12 -6.24
C SER A 12 0.08 -6.74 -6.55
N ILE A 13 1.38 -6.69 -6.68
CA ILE A 13 2.07 -5.48 -7.12
C ILE A 13 1.85 -5.33 -8.62
N CYS A 14 1.22 -4.24 -9.05
CA CYS A 14 0.84 -4.06 -10.46
C CYS A 14 1.65 -3.02 -11.20
N LEU A 15 2.47 -2.23 -10.50
CA LEU A 15 3.43 -1.31 -11.13
C LEU A 15 4.78 -1.46 -10.44
N PRO A 16 5.89 -1.22 -11.17
CA PRO A 16 7.22 -1.34 -10.57
C PRO A 16 7.38 -0.44 -9.36
N PRO A 17 7.91 -0.98 -8.24
CA PRO A 17 8.19 -0.15 -7.07
C PRO A 17 9.23 0.92 -7.37
N LYS A 18 9.07 2.08 -6.74
CA LYS A 18 10.00 3.21 -6.87
C LYS A 18 10.55 3.56 -5.50
N LEU A 19 11.86 3.64 -5.42
CA LEU A 19 12.56 4.07 -4.21
C LEU A 19 13.05 5.50 -4.41
N THR A 20 12.72 6.37 -3.48
CA THR A 20 13.20 7.74 -3.44
C THR A 20 13.79 8.04 -2.07
N ARG A 21 14.54 9.12 -1.98
CA ARG A 21 15.13 9.55 -0.71
C ARG A 21 14.83 11.02 -0.53
N SER A 22 14.35 11.39 0.65
CA SER A 22 14.10 12.80 0.99
C SER A 22 15.41 13.54 1.23
N PRO A 23 15.38 14.89 1.23
CA PRO A 23 16.58 15.68 1.57
C PRO A 23 17.15 15.35 2.94
N ALA A 24 16.32 14.90 3.88
CA ALA A 24 16.76 14.48 5.21
C ALA A 24 17.35 13.07 5.22
N GLY A 25 17.42 12.39 4.08
CA GLY A 25 18.01 11.06 3.97
C GLY A 25 17.05 9.90 4.27
N VAL A 26 15.75 10.17 4.39
CA VAL A 26 14.75 9.11 4.63
C VAL A 26 14.37 8.45 3.32
N SER A 27 14.46 7.12 3.29
CA SER A 27 14.05 6.33 2.12
C SER A 27 12.54 6.14 2.11
N HIS A 28 11.94 6.26 0.92
CA HIS A 28 10.52 6.05 0.69
C HIS A 28 10.34 5.10 -0.48
N LEU A 29 9.66 4.00 -0.23
CA LEU A 29 9.30 3.04 -1.26
C LEU A 29 7.83 3.23 -1.59
N ARG A 30 7.51 3.34 -2.89
CA ARG A 30 6.13 3.47 -3.37
C ARG A 30 5.85 2.39 -4.39
N PHE A 31 4.70 1.77 -4.25
CA PHE A 31 4.20 0.84 -5.26
C PHE A 31 2.68 0.86 -5.25
N VAL A 32 2.08 0.26 -6.27
CA VAL A 32 0.62 0.16 -6.38
C VAL A 32 0.21 -1.29 -6.14
N LEU A 33 -0.73 -1.47 -5.23
CA LEU A 33 -1.28 -2.76 -4.87
C LEU A 33 -2.65 -2.92 -5.53
N GLU A 34 -2.86 -4.05 -6.19
CA GLU A 34 -4.14 -4.42 -6.77
C GLU A 34 -4.72 -5.59 -6.00
N HIS A 35 -5.91 -5.39 -5.45
CA HIS A 35 -6.62 -6.37 -4.65
C HIS A 35 -7.88 -6.82 -5.37
N ARG A 36 -8.11 -8.13 -5.40
CA ARG A 36 -9.34 -8.74 -5.89
C ARG A 36 -9.75 -9.83 -4.92
N SER A 37 -10.99 -9.80 -4.48
CA SER A 37 -11.51 -10.85 -3.61
C SER A 37 -13.02 -10.98 -3.75
N LEU A 38 -13.53 -12.08 -3.23
CA LEU A 38 -14.96 -12.28 -3.04
C LEU A 38 -15.27 -12.03 -1.56
N GLN A 39 -16.20 -11.13 -1.32
CA GLN A 39 -16.67 -10.79 0.01
C GLN A 39 -18.13 -11.16 0.15
N HIS A 40 -18.59 -11.31 1.38
CA HIS A 40 -19.99 -11.61 1.66
C HIS A 40 -20.63 -10.42 2.37
N GLU A 41 -21.77 -10.00 1.83
CA GLU A 41 -22.52 -8.88 2.40
C GLU A 41 -24.00 -9.13 2.14
N ALA A 42 -24.82 -9.02 3.18
CA ALA A 42 -26.27 -9.21 3.10
C ALA A 42 -26.66 -10.56 2.44
N GLY A 43 -25.91 -11.62 2.74
CA GLY A 43 -26.16 -12.95 2.18
C GLY A 43 -25.75 -13.14 0.73
N LEU A 44 -25.10 -12.16 0.13
CA LEU A 44 -24.67 -12.19 -1.26
C LEU A 44 -23.15 -12.15 -1.39
N GLN A 45 -22.63 -12.78 -2.43
CA GLN A 45 -21.22 -12.63 -2.78
C GLN A 45 -21.04 -11.32 -3.54
N ARG A 46 -20.01 -10.58 -3.15
CA ARG A 46 -19.63 -9.32 -3.79
C ARG A 46 -18.19 -9.41 -4.24
N ARG A 47 -17.93 -8.97 -5.46
CA ARG A 47 -16.55 -8.80 -5.92
C ARG A 47 -16.00 -7.49 -5.37
N SER A 48 -14.87 -7.59 -4.69
CA SER A 48 -14.14 -6.41 -4.22
C SER A 48 -12.93 -6.21 -5.11
N TYR A 49 -12.75 -4.99 -5.58
CA TYR A 49 -11.60 -4.58 -6.35
C TYR A 49 -11.06 -3.27 -5.81
N VAL A 50 -9.77 -3.27 -5.46
CA VAL A 50 -9.09 -2.08 -4.95
C VAL A 50 -7.77 -1.93 -5.67
N ARG A 51 -7.47 -0.71 -6.09
CA ARG A 51 -6.15 -0.34 -6.59
C ARG A 51 -5.69 0.87 -5.81
N ILE A 52 -4.64 0.71 -5.02
CA ILE A 52 -4.24 1.72 -4.06
C ILE A 52 -2.72 1.84 -4.00
N GLN A 53 -2.24 3.05 -3.84
CA GLN A 53 -0.82 3.31 -3.64
C GLN A 53 -0.42 2.96 -2.22
N VAL A 54 0.73 2.31 -2.09
CA VAL A 54 1.34 1.97 -0.82
C VAL A 54 2.65 2.73 -0.70
N VAL A 55 2.89 3.29 0.48
CA VAL A 55 4.14 3.99 0.80
C VAL A 55 4.74 3.32 2.03
N MET A 56 6.00 2.94 1.94
CA MET A 56 6.77 2.48 3.08
C MET A 56 7.97 3.39 3.26
N SER A 57 8.11 3.97 4.43
CA SER A 57 9.20 4.91 4.74
C SER A 57 10.09 4.32 5.81
N GLY A 58 11.39 4.61 5.71
CA GLY A 58 12.34 4.24 6.74
C GLY A 58 13.41 3.27 6.27
N GLU A 59 14.07 2.66 7.22
CA GLU A 59 15.29 1.86 6.99
C GLU A 59 15.03 0.59 6.20
N ASP A 60 13.83 0.02 6.27
CA ASP A 60 13.49 -1.22 5.56
C ASP A 60 13.13 -1.00 4.10
N ALA A 61 12.88 0.24 3.69
CA ALA A 61 12.44 0.54 2.34
C ALA A 61 13.44 0.11 1.26
N PRO A 62 14.75 0.34 1.40
CA PRO A 62 15.70 -0.09 0.37
C PRO A 62 15.73 -1.60 0.18
N GLN A 63 15.65 -2.36 1.26
CA GLN A 63 15.65 -3.82 1.18
C GLN A 63 14.41 -4.32 0.44
N TRP A 64 13.24 -3.80 0.78
CA TRP A 64 12.01 -4.18 0.10
C TRP A 64 12.03 -3.76 -1.37
N ALA A 65 12.63 -2.61 -1.70
CA ALA A 65 12.78 -2.18 -3.09
C ALA A 65 13.51 -3.21 -3.94
N ASN A 66 14.49 -3.90 -3.36
CA ASN A 66 15.24 -4.95 -4.05
C ASN A 66 14.46 -6.26 -4.15
N GLU A 67 13.52 -6.49 -3.27
CA GLU A 67 12.81 -7.78 -3.20
C GLU A 67 11.48 -7.78 -3.96
N LEU A 68 10.82 -6.63 -4.08
CA LEU A 68 9.49 -6.55 -4.66
C LEU A 68 9.53 -6.42 -6.17
N ASN A 69 8.70 -7.22 -6.85
CA ASN A 69 8.56 -7.22 -8.30
C ASN A 69 7.08 -7.22 -8.68
N VAL A 70 6.79 -6.71 -9.88
CA VAL A 70 5.45 -6.77 -10.45
C VAL A 70 4.96 -8.21 -10.50
N GLY A 71 3.71 -8.43 -10.11
CA GLY A 71 3.09 -9.74 -10.06
C GLY A 71 3.23 -10.46 -8.72
N MET A 72 4.12 -9.98 -7.86
CA MET A 72 4.32 -10.56 -6.55
C MET A 72 3.14 -10.30 -5.64
N GLN A 73 2.74 -11.29 -4.86
CA GLN A 73 1.64 -11.14 -3.91
C GLN A 73 2.19 -10.82 -2.52
N VAL A 74 1.61 -9.79 -1.91
CA VAL A 74 2.02 -9.33 -0.58
C VAL A 74 0.80 -8.97 0.25
N GLN A 75 0.96 -9.04 1.56
CA GLN A 75 0.01 -8.49 2.51
C GLN A 75 0.62 -7.26 3.15
N VAL A 76 -0.12 -6.17 3.10
CA VAL A 76 0.30 -4.88 3.64
C VAL A 76 -0.52 -4.58 4.87
N SER A 77 0.14 -4.21 5.96
CA SER A 77 -0.50 -3.74 7.20
C SER A 77 0.00 -2.35 7.50
N GLY A 78 -0.91 -1.45 7.88
CA GLY A 78 -0.54 -0.08 8.20
C GLY A 78 -1.76 0.79 8.44
N PHE A 79 -1.68 2.03 8.00
CA PHE A 79 -2.77 2.98 8.20
C PHE A 79 -3.07 3.72 6.88
N LEU A 80 -4.29 4.22 6.78
CA LEU A 80 -4.73 5.02 5.64
C LEU A 80 -4.44 6.49 5.90
N ASN A 81 -4.06 7.19 4.85
CA ASN A 81 -3.90 8.63 4.88
C ASN A 81 -4.40 9.23 3.57
N ARG A 82 -4.81 10.48 3.64
CA ARG A 82 -5.24 11.25 2.47
C ARG A 82 -4.09 12.14 2.02
N ILE A 83 -3.76 12.06 0.74
CA ILE A 83 -2.78 12.98 0.14
C ILE A 83 -3.43 13.72 -1.01
N GLU A 84 -2.85 14.86 -1.39
CA GLU A 84 -3.27 15.62 -2.56
C GLU A 84 -2.14 15.64 -3.58
N ASP A 85 -2.50 15.53 -4.85
CA ASP A 85 -1.55 15.65 -5.93
C ASP A 85 -1.32 17.13 -6.29
N LYS A 86 -0.53 17.37 -7.35
CA LYS A 86 -0.20 18.72 -7.81
C LYS A 86 -1.43 19.53 -8.20
N ASN A 87 -2.51 18.86 -8.59
CA ASN A 87 -3.73 19.51 -9.06
C ASN A 87 -4.78 19.63 -7.94
N GLY A 88 -4.42 19.30 -6.72
CA GLY A 88 -5.33 19.33 -5.58
C GLY A 88 -6.29 18.15 -5.53
N VAL A 89 -6.09 17.13 -6.35
CA VAL A 89 -6.93 15.93 -6.32
C VAL A 89 -6.49 15.04 -5.17
N ALA A 90 -7.44 14.73 -4.28
CA ALA A 90 -7.19 13.90 -3.12
C ALA A 90 -7.27 12.42 -3.48
N LYS A 91 -6.42 11.62 -2.84
CA LYS A 91 -6.51 10.17 -2.91
C LYS A 91 -6.08 9.56 -1.59
N LEU A 92 -6.53 8.34 -1.35
CA LEU A 92 -6.10 7.55 -0.19
C LEU A 92 -4.84 6.77 -0.54
N VAL A 93 -3.94 6.68 0.43
CA VAL A 93 -2.76 5.83 0.36
C VAL A 93 -2.68 4.99 1.63
N ILE A 94 -2.03 3.83 1.53
CA ILE A 94 -1.68 3.04 2.71
C ILE A 94 -0.23 3.38 3.08
N HIS A 95 -0.01 3.80 4.31
CA HIS A 95 1.33 3.85 4.87
C HIS A 95 1.63 2.50 5.49
N ALA A 96 2.52 1.73 4.86
CA ALA A 96 2.82 0.38 5.29
C ALA A 96 3.73 0.40 6.51
N GLN A 97 3.32 -0.29 7.57
CA GLN A 97 4.12 -0.54 8.76
C GLN A 97 4.72 -1.93 8.72
N GLN A 98 4.11 -2.85 7.96
CA GLN A 98 4.58 -4.21 7.81
C GLN A 98 4.19 -4.75 6.43
N LEU A 99 5.12 -5.46 5.80
CA LEU A 99 4.90 -6.21 4.56
C LEU A 99 5.21 -7.67 4.79
N VAL A 100 4.38 -8.54 4.23
CA VAL A 100 4.59 -9.98 4.26
C VAL A 100 4.36 -10.52 2.87
N LYS A 101 5.32 -11.30 2.36
CA LYS A 101 5.12 -12.03 1.09
C LYS A 101 4.14 -13.16 1.30
N ILE A 102 3.22 -13.30 0.39
CA ILE A 102 2.23 -14.37 0.45
C ILE A 102 2.72 -15.57 -0.37
#